data_ec5aeca505d3918445b01d2b486bfa31
#
_entry.id   ec5aeca505d3918445b01d2b486bfa31
#
_cell.length_a   1.000
_cell.length_b   1.000
_cell.length_c   1.000
_cell.angle_alpha   90.00
_cell.angle_beta   90.00
_cell.angle_gamma   90.00
#
_symmetry.space_group_name_H-M   'P 1'
#
loop_
_entity.id
_entity.type
_entity.pdbx_description
1 polymer ?
#
loop_
_entity_poly.entity_id
_entity_poly.type
_entity_poly.pdbx_seq_one_letter_code
_entity_poly.pdbx_strand_id
1 'polypeptide(L)'
;MKPDKINKLIKRLAAVSLWLIIWQIASVMTGLELLLASPVTVLRTLAGMLVTRQFYGILYLSVMHIMSGMLAGCLIGICAGILSARFDFLKEWLGIAVQLMKSLPVAAFIILVLMWWGSKNVTFIISAMVVIPMITTGVKEGIDNTDNKQIELARVYDMTAFNTFRYVYLTGVYPYITAQLKVAAGMCFKAGISAEIIGLVTGTIGTQMYYAKMYLLSAELFSWSIVVIVVSLSLIHI
;
A
#
# COMPACT_ATOMS: atom_id res chain seq x y z
N MET A 1 -30.99 1.51 -17.38
CA MET A 1 -29.60 1.93 -17.16
C MET A 1 -29.33 3.19 -17.97
N LYS A 2 -28.84 4.30 -17.38
CA LYS A 2 -28.68 5.59 -18.09
C LYS A 2 -27.66 5.42 -19.25
N PRO A 3 -27.93 5.94 -20.46
CA PRO A 3 -27.06 5.78 -21.65
C PRO A 3 -25.61 6.23 -21.40
N ASP A 4 -25.39 7.21 -20.54
CA ASP A 4 -24.05 7.69 -20.17
C ASP A 4 -23.20 6.62 -19.44
N LYS A 5 -23.81 5.74 -18.63
CA LYS A 5 -23.08 4.67 -17.94
C LYS A 5 -22.63 3.58 -18.91
N ILE A 6 -23.46 3.28 -19.93
CA ILE A 6 -23.13 2.29 -20.97
C ILE A 6 -21.98 2.80 -21.84
N ASN A 7 -22.04 4.05 -22.29
CA ASN A 7 -20.96 4.66 -23.09
C ASN A 7 -19.63 4.73 -22.31
N LYS A 8 -19.69 5.00 -21.00
CA LYS A 8 -18.49 5.01 -20.14
C LYS A 8 -17.88 3.62 -19.95
N LEU A 9 -18.74 2.59 -19.86
CA LEU A 9 -18.30 1.19 -19.74
C LEU A 9 -17.67 0.72 -21.05
N ILE A 10 -18.31 0.99 -22.20
CA ILE A 10 -17.79 0.63 -23.54
C ILE A 10 -16.41 1.29 -23.76
N LYS A 11 -16.26 2.57 -23.45
CA LYS A 11 -14.97 3.28 -23.58
C LYS A 11 -13.88 2.65 -22.71
N ARG A 12 -14.20 2.23 -21.47
CA ARG A 12 -13.26 1.56 -20.57
C ARG A 12 -12.88 0.17 -21.10
N LEU A 13 -13.84 -0.62 -21.55
CA LEU A 13 -13.59 -1.93 -22.15
C LEU A 13 -12.73 -1.81 -23.41
N ALA A 14 -13.04 -0.86 -24.29
CA ALA A 14 -12.23 -0.60 -25.48
C ALA A 14 -10.79 -0.20 -25.14
N ALA A 15 -10.59 0.63 -24.12
CA ALA A 15 -9.24 1.02 -23.67
C ALA A 15 -8.47 -0.21 -23.12
N VAL A 16 -9.09 -1.05 -22.30
CA VAL A 16 -8.46 -2.27 -21.80
C VAL A 16 -8.13 -3.23 -22.92
N SER A 17 -9.08 -3.45 -23.88
CA SER A 17 -8.83 -4.31 -25.02
C SER A 17 -7.69 -3.82 -25.89
N LEU A 18 -7.57 -2.49 -26.09
CA LEU A 18 -6.46 -1.89 -26.83
C LEU A 18 -5.10 -2.18 -26.17
N TRP A 19 -5.00 -2.07 -24.85
CA TRP A 19 -3.77 -2.39 -24.12
C TRP A 19 -3.43 -3.89 -24.21
N LEU A 20 -4.41 -4.78 -24.12
CA LEU A 20 -4.20 -6.23 -24.29
C LEU A 20 -3.73 -6.57 -25.70
N ILE A 21 -4.26 -5.91 -26.74
CA ILE A 21 -3.82 -6.08 -28.12
C ILE A 21 -2.38 -5.61 -28.30
N ILE A 22 -2.04 -4.43 -27.77
CA ILE A 22 -0.65 -3.90 -27.80
C ILE A 22 0.31 -4.89 -27.12
N TRP A 23 -0.06 -5.42 -25.95
CA TRP A 23 0.75 -6.41 -25.26
C TRP A 23 0.88 -7.71 -26.06
N GLN A 24 -0.21 -8.21 -26.67
CA GLN A 24 -0.17 -9.40 -27.51
C GLN A 24 0.75 -9.21 -28.73
N ILE A 25 0.65 -8.06 -29.41
CA ILE A 25 1.53 -7.72 -30.55
C ILE A 25 2.99 -7.67 -30.11
N ALA A 26 3.28 -7.01 -29.00
CA ALA A 26 4.65 -6.92 -28.46
C ALA A 26 5.20 -8.32 -28.12
N SER A 27 4.39 -9.19 -27.53
CA SER A 27 4.77 -10.58 -27.23
C SER A 27 5.09 -11.39 -28.51
N VAL A 28 4.29 -11.24 -29.54
CA VAL A 28 4.51 -11.93 -30.83
C VAL A 28 5.75 -11.38 -31.55
N MET A 29 5.96 -10.05 -31.51
CA MET A 29 7.13 -9.41 -32.15
C MET A 29 8.45 -9.78 -31.49
N THR A 30 8.47 -9.98 -30.17
CA THR A 30 9.70 -10.43 -29.46
C THR A 30 10.05 -11.88 -29.80
N GLY A 31 9.09 -12.71 -30.20
CA GLY A 31 9.31 -14.12 -30.59
C GLY A 31 9.85 -15.02 -29.46
N LEU A 32 10.06 -14.47 -28.28
CA LEU A 32 10.64 -15.15 -27.12
C LEU A 32 9.66 -15.08 -25.94
N GLU A 33 8.80 -16.08 -25.79
CA GLU A 33 7.87 -16.18 -24.64
C GLU A 33 8.60 -16.17 -23.29
N LEU A 34 9.87 -16.56 -23.25
CA LEU A 34 10.72 -16.48 -22.07
C LEU A 34 10.97 -15.05 -21.59
N LEU A 35 10.95 -14.06 -22.47
CA LEU A 35 11.14 -12.64 -22.13
C LEU A 35 9.80 -11.92 -21.91
N LEU A 36 8.84 -12.16 -22.79
CA LEU A 36 7.53 -11.50 -22.73
C LEU A 36 6.42 -12.51 -23.03
N ALA A 37 5.85 -13.10 -21.97
CA ALA A 37 4.73 -14.01 -22.09
C ALA A 37 3.49 -13.32 -22.66
N SER A 38 2.74 -14.02 -23.51
CA SER A 38 1.49 -13.50 -24.07
C SER A 38 0.40 -13.37 -23.00
N PRO A 39 -0.54 -12.41 -23.12
CA PRO A 39 -1.68 -12.29 -22.21
C PRO A 39 -2.45 -13.60 -22.04
N VAL A 40 -2.59 -14.37 -23.10
CA VAL A 40 -3.31 -15.67 -23.09
C VAL A 40 -2.55 -16.69 -22.23
N THR A 41 -1.23 -16.80 -22.41
CA THR A 41 -0.38 -17.68 -21.61
C THR A 41 -0.41 -17.30 -20.14
N VAL A 42 -0.31 -15.99 -19.83
CA VAL A 42 -0.39 -15.47 -18.46
C VAL A 42 -1.73 -15.81 -17.81
N LEU A 43 -2.86 -15.59 -18.48
CA LEU A 43 -4.18 -15.93 -17.94
C LEU A 43 -4.36 -17.43 -17.71
N ARG A 44 -3.83 -18.28 -18.60
CA ARG A 44 -3.87 -19.73 -18.42
C ARG A 44 -3.03 -20.16 -17.22
N THR A 45 -1.81 -19.61 -17.06
CA THR A 45 -0.94 -19.87 -15.92
C THR A 45 -1.60 -19.41 -14.62
N LEU A 46 -2.16 -18.20 -14.60
CA LEU A 46 -2.89 -17.70 -13.45
C LEU A 46 -4.07 -18.59 -13.06
N ALA A 47 -4.87 -19.04 -14.05
CA ALA A 47 -5.98 -19.96 -13.80
C ALA A 47 -5.50 -21.29 -13.18
N GLY A 48 -4.37 -21.81 -13.65
CA GLY A 48 -3.72 -22.99 -13.06
C GLY A 48 -3.26 -22.75 -11.61
N MET A 49 -2.68 -21.58 -11.32
CA MET A 49 -2.24 -21.22 -9.97
C MET A 49 -3.42 -21.11 -8.99
N LEU A 50 -4.54 -20.52 -9.42
CA LEU A 50 -5.73 -20.32 -8.58
C LEU A 50 -6.37 -21.62 -8.08
N VAL A 51 -6.13 -22.76 -8.75
CA VAL A 51 -6.63 -24.08 -8.31
C VAL A 51 -5.75 -24.71 -7.23
N THR A 52 -4.53 -24.22 -7.05
CA THR A 52 -3.56 -24.79 -6.10
C THR A 52 -3.74 -24.24 -4.69
N ARG A 53 -3.70 -25.13 -3.68
CA ARG A 53 -3.74 -24.72 -2.27
C ARG A 53 -2.51 -23.88 -1.88
N GLN A 54 -1.39 -24.12 -2.51
CA GLN A 54 -0.13 -23.40 -2.28
C GLN A 54 -0.26 -21.90 -2.60
N PHE A 55 -0.99 -21.54 -3.67
CA PHE A 55 -1.26 -20.16 -4.06
C PHE A 55 -1.88 -19.34 -2.91
N TYR A 56 -2.91 -19.87 -2.27
CA TYR A 56 -3.59 -19.19 -1.18
C TYR A 56 -2.73 -19.07 0.07
N GLY A 57 -1.87 -20.04 0.35
CA GLY A 57 -0.89 -19.98 1.44
C GLY A 57 0.12 -18.84 1.25
N ILE A 58 0.67 -18.72 0.04
CA ILE A 58 1.62 -17.66 -0.34
C ILE A 58 0.95 -16.29 -0.26
N LEU A 59 -0.25 -16.16 -0.83
CA LEU A 59 -1.04 -14.91 -0.80
C LEU A 59 -1.34 -14.48 0.64
N TYR A 60 -1.83 -15.42 1.47
CA TYR A 60 -2.15 -15.17 2.86
C TYR A 60 -0.93 -14.68 3.66
N LEU A 61 0.22 -15.33 3.49
CA LEU A 61 1.42 -14.98 4.22
C LEU A 61 1.92 -13.56 3.89
N SER A 62 1.97 -13.20 2.61
CA SER A 62 2.34 -11.84 2.17
C SER A 62 1.36 -10.80 2.71
N VAL A 63 0.06 -11.04 2.54
CA VAL A 63 -0.96 -10.10 3.01
C VAL A 63 -0.87 -9.91 4.53
N MET A 64 -0.71 -10.99 5.30
CA MET A 64 -0.60 -10.91 6.77
C MET A 64 0.64 -10.14 7.22
N HIS A 65 1.81 -10.36 6.61
CA HIS A 65 3.02 -9.60 6.94
C HIS A 65 2.84 -8.12 6.64
N ILE A 66 2.31 -7.78 5.47
CA ILE A 66 2.11 -6.39 5.05
C ILE A 66 1.06 -5.70 5.92
N MET A 67 -0.08 -6.35 6.17
CA MET A 67 -1.17 -5.78 6.97
C MET A 67 -0.77 -5.60 8.43
N SER A 68 -0.01 -6.54 9.01
CA SER A 68 0.51 -6.38 10.37
C SER A 68 1.45 -5.18 10.49
N GLY A 69 2.35 -4.99 9.51
CA GLY A 69 3.20 -3.81 9.41
C GLY A 69 2.40 -2.52 9.22
N MET A 70 1.37 -2.55 8.37
CA MET A 70 0.47 -1.40 8.18
C MET A 70 -0.25 -1.01 9.47
N LEU A 71 -0.79 -1.97 10.20
CA LEU A 71 -1.46 -1.71 11.48
C LEU A 71 -0.51 -1.11 12.52
N ALA A 72 0.70 -1.68 12.64
CA ALA A 72 1.73 -1.12 13.53
C ALA A 72 2.11 0.31 13.11
N GLY A 73 2.30 0.54 11.80
CA GLY A 73 2.59 1.87 11.24
C GLY A 73 1.47 2.87 11.48
N CYS A 74 0.21 2.46 11.40
CA CYS A 74 -0.95 3.30 11.73
C CYS A 74 -0.95 3.70 13.21
N LEU A 75 -0.75 2.75 14.13
CA LEU A 75 -0.71 3.04 15.56
C LEU A 75 0.41 4.01 15.91
N ILE A 76 1.63 3.74 15.45
CA ILE A 76 2.79 4.61 15.66
C ILE A 76 2.55 5.99 15.04
N GLY A 77 2.03 6.03 13.80
CA GLY A 77 1.74 7.27 13.09
C GLY A 77 0.67 8.13 13.76
N ILE A 78 -0.39 7.52 14.30
CA ILE A 78 -1.42 8.23 15.07
C ILE A 78 -0.81 8.83 16.34
N CYS A 79 -0.06 8.04 17.11
CA CYS A 79 0.62 8.53 18.32
C CYS A 79 1.59 9.69 17.98
N ALA A 80 2.43 9.51 16.95
CA ALA A 80 3.37 10.53 16.51
C ALA A 80 2.67 11.81 16.04
N GLY A 81 1.56 11.69 15.33
CA GLY A 81 0.75 12.82 14.86
C GLY A 81 0.13 13.62 16.01
N ILE A 82 -0.45 12.93 16.99
CA ILE A 82 -1.02 13.57 18.19
C ILE A 82 0.07 14.28 19.00
N LEU A 83 1.21 13.61 19.23
CA LEU A 83 2.34 14.20 19.96
C LEU A 83 2.91 15.42 19.22
N SER A 84 3.03 15.35 17.91
CA SER A 84 3.50 16.45 17.06
C SER A 84 2.55 17.66 17.08
N ALA A 85 1.25 17.43 17.21
CA ALA A 85 0.27 18.52 17.32
C ALA A 85 0.23 19.15 18.73
N ARG A 86 0.64 18.42 19.79
CA ARG A 86 0.55 18.85 21.19
C ARG A 86 1.79 19.57 21.68
N PHE A 87 2.98 19.21 21.19
CA PHE A 87 4.26 19.68 21.71
C PHE A 87 5.12 20.26 20.58
N ASP A 88 5.45 21.55 20.63
CA ASP A 88 6.23 22.24 19.58
C ASP A 88 7.61 21.59 19.36
N PHE A 89 8.29 21.17 20.43
CA PHE A 89 9.56 20.47 20.31
C PHE A 89 9.42 19.14 19.52
N LEU A 90 8.40 18.35 19.81
CA LEU A 90 8.14 17.08 19.09
C LEU A 90 7.68 17.33 17.66
N LYS A 91 7.01 18.43 17.39
CA LYS A 91 6.62 18.86 16.05
C LYS A 91 7.85 19.00 15.14
N GLU A 92 8.85 19.74 15.60
CA GLU A 92 10.09 19.94 14.83
C GLU A 92 10.89 18.63 14.72
N TRP A 93 11.09 17.93 15.84
CA TRP A 93 11.87 16.71 15.87
C TRP A 93 11.26 15.57 15.02
N LEU A 94 9.97 15.27 15.19
CA LEU A 94 9.25 14.29 14.40
C LEU A 94 9.09 14.74 12.94
N GLY A 95 8.96 16.05 12.69
CA GLY A 95 8.88 16.62 11.35
C GLY A 95 10.11 16.26 10.51
N ILE A 96 11.31 16.41 11.09
CA ILE A 96 12.57 16.02 10.43
C ILE A 96 12.58 14.51 10.14
N ALA A 97 12.22 13.67 11.11
CA ALA A 97 12.18 12.22 10.92
C ALA A 97 11.19 11.79 9.83
N VAL A 98 9.98 12.36 9.83
CA VAL A 98 8.95 12.13 8.81
C VAL A 98 9.44 12.54 7.42
N GLN A 99 10.12 13.69 7.31
CA GLN A 99 10.66 14.17 6.04
C GLN A 99 11.79 13.28 5.51
N LEU A 100 12.68 12.81 6.38
CA LEU A 100 13.71 11.84 6.02
C LEU A 100 13.09 10.52 5.51
N MET A 101 12.09 9.98 6.21
CA MET A 101 11.39 8.78 5.78
C MET A 101 10.72 8.93 4.41
N LYS A 102 10.17 10.12 4.09
CA LYS A 102 9.53 10.40 2.81
C LYS A 102 10.53 10.60 1.66
N SER A 103 11.74 11.08 1.95
CA SER A 103 12.75 11.42 0.94
C SER A 103 13.65 10.26 0.54
N LEU A 104 13.82 9.26 1.41
CA LEU A 104 14.68 8.12 1.14
C LEU A 104 14.02 7.10 0.21
N PRO A 105 14.75 6.58 -0.80
CA PRO A 105 14.26 5.49 -1.63
C PRO A 105 13.92 4.25 -0.79
N VAL A 106 12.74 3.68 -0.99
CA VAL A 106 12.30 2.48 -0.25
C VAL A 106 13.30 1.32 -0.39
N ALA A 107 13.92 1.15 -1.56
CA ALA A 107 14.93 0.12 -1.78
C ALA A 107 16.16 0.27 -0.86
N ALA A 108 16.60 1.50 -0.59
CA ALA A 108 17.70 1.74 0.35
C ALA A 108 17.33 1.35 1.78
N PHE A 109 16.09 1.66 2.21
CA PHE A 109 15.59 1.20 3.50
C PHE A 109 15.52 -0.31 3.61
N ILE A 110 15.08 -1.01 2.56
CA ILE A 110 15.02 -2.47 2.55
C ILE A 110 16.41 -3.05 2.84
N ILE A 111 17.47 -2.55 2.19
CA ILE A 111 18.83 -3.03 2.38
C ILE A 111 19.30 -2.78 3.82
N LEU A 112 19.04 -1.60 4.39
CA LEU A 112 19.40 -1.30 5.78
C LEU A 112 18.67 -2.20 6.77
N VAL A 113 17.38 -2.43 6.57
CA VAL A 113 16.58 -3.31 7.43
C VAL A 113 17.07 -4.76 7.34
N LEU A 114 17.41 -5.23 6.15
CA LEU A 114 17.99 -6.56 5.96
C LEU A 114 19.31 -6.74 6.71
N MET A 115 20.16 -5.70 6.72
CA MET A 115 21.43 -5.74 7.41
C MET A 115 21.26 -5.85 8.93
N TRP A 116 20.25 -5.19 9.51
CA TRP A 116 20.05 -5.13 10.97
C TRP A 116 19.11 -6.20 11.52
N TRP A 117 18.02 -6.51 10.82
CA TRP A 117 16.94 -7.40 11.29
C TRP A 117 16.75 -8.68 10.46
N GLY A 118 17.49 -8.82 9.35
CA GLY A 118 17.40 -9.98 8.46
C GLY A 118 16.10 -10.02 7.65
N SER A 119 15.95 -11.09 6.85
CA SER A 119 14.84 -11.21 5.90
C SER A 119 13.48 -11.49 6.55
N LYS A 120 13.44 -12.13 7.72
CA LYS A 120 12.19 -12.58 8.36
C LYS A 120 11.23 -11.42 8.69
N ASN A 121 11.77 -10.28 9.11
CA ASN A 121 10.97 -9.13 9.58
C ASN A 121 10.92 -7.97 8.58
N VAL A 122 11.63 -8.08 7.44
CA VAL A 122 11.79 -6.97 6.50
C VAL A 122 10.46 -6.46 5.97
N THR A 123 9.55 -7.34 5.58
CA THR A 123 8.22 -6.97 5.04
C THR A 123 7.41 -6.17 6.07
N PHE A 124 7.37 -6.65 7.31
CA PHE A 124 6.68 -5.99 8.41
C PHE A 124 7.24 -4.57 8.66
N ILE A 125 8.56 -4.46 8.80
CA ILE A 125 9.23 -3.19 9.13
C ILE A 125 9.07 -2.18 7.99
N ILE A 126 9.29 -2.58 6.74
CA ILE A 126 9.17 -1.69 5.58
C ILE A 126 7.72 -1.23 5.40
N SER A 127 6.75 -2.13 5.58
CA SER A 127 5.33 -1.78 5.54
C SER A 127 4.98 -0.74 6.61
N ALA A 128 5.46 -0.89 7.84
CA ALA A 128 5.26 0.08 8.90
C ALA A 128 5.95 1.42 8.59
N MET A 129 7.20 1.40 8.13
CA MET A 129 7.96 2.61 7.83
C MET A 129 7.34 3.48 6.74
N VAL A 130 6.67 2.89 5.75
CA VAL A 130 5.96 3.64 4.69
C VAL A 130 4.69 4.29 5.25
N VAL A 131 3.99 3.62 6.16
CA VAL A 131 2.70 4.08 6.70
C VAL A 131 2.88 5.18 7.76
N ILE A 132 3.88 5.07 8.62
CA ILE A 132 4.15 6.02 9.72
C ILE A 132 4.11 7.48 9.24
N PRO A 133 4.92 7.91 8.26
CA PRO A 133 4.97 9.32 7.86
C PRO A 133 3.67 9.82 7.26
N MET A 134 2.92 8.95 6.57
CA MET A 134 1.66 9.32 5.95
C MET A 134 0.57 9.57 7.00
N ILE A 135 0.42 8.64 7.94
CA ILE A 135 -0.58 8.76 9.00
C ILE A 135 -0.21 9.89 9.97
N THR A 136 1.07 10.03 10.32
CA THR A 136 1.54 11.16 11.16
C THR A 136 1.16 12.51 10.55
N THR A 137 1.40 12.67 9.24
CA THR A 137 1.03 13.91 8.52
C THR A 137 -0.49 14.10 8.51
N GLY A 138 -1.26 13.06 8.20
CA GLY A 138 -2.72 13.16 8.15
C GLY A 138 -3.36 13.50 9.50
N VAL A 139 -2.86 12.89 10.58
CA VAL A 139 -3.34 13.21 11.93
C VAL A 139 -3.00 14.65 12.31
N LYS A 140 -1.75 15.08 12.08
CA LYS A 140 -1.31 16.43 12.35
C LYS A 140 -2.14 17.46 11.56
N GLU A 141 -2.27 17.28 10.26
CA GLU A 141 -3.07 18.18 9.39
C GLU A 141 -4.54 18.22 9.83
N GLY A 142 -5.11 17.09 10.23
CA GLY A 142 -6.48 17.04 10.73
C GLY A 142 -6.67 17.82 12.04
N ILE A 143 -5.70 17.75 12.94
CA ILE A 143 -5.73 18.53 14.20
C ILE A 143 -5.53 20.02 13.91
N ASP A 144 -4.52 20.37 13.11
CA ASP A 144 -4.18 21.76 12.78
C ASP A 144 -5.33 22.48 12.01
N ASN A 145 -6.11 21.74 11.22
CA ASN A 145 -7.26 22.27 10.45
C ASN A 145 -8.61 22.09 11.16
N THR A 146 -8.62 21.72 12.43
CA THR A 146 -9.87 21.68 13.20
C THR A 146 -10.45 23.08 13.36
N ASP A 147 -11.75 23.25 13.07
CA ASP A 147 -12.41 24.57 13.10
C ASP A 147 -12.39 25.18 14.51
N ASN A 148 -11.74 26.34 14.64
CA ASN A 148 -11.65 27.09 15.89
C ASN A 148 -13.02 27.41 16.49
N LYS A 149 -14.05 27.61 15.66
CA LYS A 149 -15.43 27.83 16.13
C LYS A 149 -15.99 26.63 16.89
N GLN A 150 -15.65 25.41 16.46
CA GLN A 150 -16.07 24.19 17.17
C GLN A 150 -15.33 24.06 18.50
N ILE A 151 -14.06 24.46 18.58
CA ILE A 151 -13.29 24.48 19.82
C ILE A 151 -13.85 25.53 20.79
N GLU A 152 -14.22 26.70 20.30
CA GLU A 152 -14.87 27.75 21.11
C GLU A 152 -16.24 27.29 21.62
N LEU A 153 -17.05 26.67 20.76
CA LEU A 153 -18.34 26.09 21.16
C LEU A 153 -18.16 25.06 22.28
N ALA A 154 -17.18 24.16 22.15
CA ALA A 154 -16.89 23.16 23.17
C ALA A 154 -16.55 23.81 24.53
N ARG A 155 -15.86 24.96 24.53
CA ARG A 155 -15.58 25.75 25.76
C ARG A 155 -16.82 26.42 26.32
N VAL A 156 -17.66 27.02 25.47
CA VAL A 156 -18.90 27.69 25.89
C VAL A 156 -19.88 26.70 26.54
N TYR A 157 -19.92 25.46 26.05
CA TYR A 157 -20.76 24.39 26.59
C TYR A 157 -20.08 23.59 27.72
N ASP A 158 -18.94 24.03 28.24
CA ASP A 158 -18.18 23.36 29.29
C ASP A 158 -17.99 21.85 29.03
N MET A 159 -17.71 21.49 27.74
CA MET A 159 -17.52 20.10 27.35
C MET A 159 -16.30 19.51 28.05
N THR A 160 -16.45 18.29 28.57
CA THR A 160 -15.31 17.56 29.14
C THR A 160 -14.23 17.32 28.06
N ALA A 161 -12.97 17.17 28.48
CA ALA A 161 -11.85 16.89 27.56
C ALA A 161 -12.12 15.66 26.66
N PHE A 162 -12.75 14.63 27.20
CA PHE A 162 -13.14 13.43 26.44
C PHE A 162 -14.19 13.74 25.37
N ASN A 163 -15.22 14.52 25.69
CA ASN A 163 -16.26 14.91 24.73
C ASN A 163 -15.71 15.84 23.67
N THR A 164 -14.86 16.80 24.02
CA THR A 164 -14.16 17.66 23.06
C THR A 164 -13.29 16.83 22.10
N PHE A 165 -12.54 15.86 22.61
CA PHE A 165 -11.76 14.93 21.77
C PHE A 165 -12.68 14.15 20.82
N ARG A 166 -13.74 13.55 21.33
CA ARG A 166 -14.65 12.69 20.57
C ARG A 166 -15.46 13.43 19.51
N TYR A 167 -16.00 14.59 19.84
CA TYR A 167 -16.95 15.29 18.97
C TYR A 167 -16.33 16.41 18.13
N VAL A 168 -15.21 16.96 18.54
CA VAL A 168 -14.50 18.02 17.80
C VAL A 168 -13.29 17.47 17.06
N TYR A 169 -12.29 16.99 17.81
CA TYR A 169 -11.04 16.56 17.19
C TYR A 169 -11.20 15.29 16.34
N LEU A 170 -11.85 14.25 16.85
CA LEU A 170 -11.97 12.98 16.11
C LEU A 170 -12.76 13.15 14.82
N THR A 171 -13.83 13.96 14.84
CA THR A 171 -14.63 14.27 13.64
C THR A 171 -13.86 15.11 12.63
N GLY A 172 -13.04 16.06 13.10
CA GLY A 172 -12.17 16.88 12.25
C GLY A 172 -11.02 16.10 11.62
N VAL A 173 -10.40 15.19 12.38
CA VAL A 173 -9.25 14.39 11.94
C VAL A 173 -9.65 13.21 11.05
N TYR A 174 -10.83 12.66 11.23
CA TYR A 174 -11.31 11.45 10.52
C TYR A 174 -11.17 11.51 8.98
N PRO A 175 -11.59 12.58 8.28
CA PRO A 175 -11.44 12.65 6.81
C PRO A 175 -9.98 12.66 6.36
N TYR A 176 -9.08 13.27 7.13
CA TYR A 176 -7.65 13.29 6.83
C TYR A 176 -7.01 11.92 7.01
N ILE A 177 -7.31 11.21 8.11
CA ILE A 177 -6.82 9.85 8.34
C ILE A 177 -7.32 8.91 7.25
N THR A 178 -8.61 8.95 6.92
CA THR A 178 -9.17 8.04 5.91
C THR A 178 -8.59 8.29 4.52
N ALA A 179 -8.34 9.54 4.15
CA ALA A 179 -7.69 9.88 2.89
C ALA A 179 -6.25 9.34 2.86
N GLN A 180 -5.48 9.55 3.92
CA GLN A 180 -4.10 9.06 4.01
C GLN A 180 -4.05 7.53 4.09
N LEU A 181 -4.98 6.89 4.79
CA LEU A 181 -5.03 5.44 4.93
C LEU A 181 -5.22 4.74 3.57
N LYS A 182 -6.10 5.28 2.71
CA LYS A 182 -6.29 4.75 1.35
C LYS A 182 -5.01 4.80 0.52
N VAL A 183 -4.30 5.91 0.56
CA VAL A 183 -3.02 6.04 -0.16
C VAL A 183 -1.95 5.16 0.47
N ALA A 184 -1.87 5.16 1.80
CA ALA A 184 -0.91 4.35 2.57
C ALA A 184 -1.08 2.85 2.32
N ALA A 185 -2.31 2.34 2.24
CA ALA A 185 -2.58 0.93 1.96
C ALA A 185 -2.00 0.48 0.61
N GLY A 186 -2.19 1.28 -0.46
CA GLY A 186 -1.63 0.98 -1.78
C GLY A 186 -0.11 1.06 -1.81
N MET A 187 0.49 2.07 -1.16
CA MET A 187 1.94 2.24 -1.11
C MET A 187 2.61 1.17 -0.23
N CYS A 188 2.01 0.87 0.93
CA CYS A 188 2.47 -0.15 1.85
C CYS A 188 2.52 -1.53 1.18
N PHE A 189 1.48 -1.90 0.43
CA PHE A 189 1.44 -3.17 -0.27
C PHE A 189 2.56 -3.27 -1.33
N LYS A 190 2.77 -2.24 -2.14
CA LYS A 190 3.86 -2.19 -3.13
C LYS A 190 5.24 -2.26 -2.47
N ALA A 191 5.45 -1.50 -1.40
CA ALA A 191 6.71 -1.50 -0.67
C ALA A 191 6.99 -2.84 0.02
N GLY A 192 5.95 -3.47 0.61
CA GLY A 192 6.03 -4.78 1.23
C GLY A 192 6.41 -5.88 0.24
N ILE A 193 5.76 -5.92 -0.94
CA ILE A 193 6.15 -6.86 -2.01
C ILE A 193 7.60 -6.61 -2.47
N SER A 194 8.02 -5.34 -2.61
CA SER A 194 9.42 -5.03 -2.96
C SER A 194 10.39 -5.52 -1.89
N ALA A 195 10.01 -5.42 -0.61
CA ALA A 195 10.81 -5.95 0.50
C ALA A 195 10.90 -7.48 0.48
N GLU A 196 9.82 -8.18 0.11
CA GLU A 196 9.83 -9.63 -0.07
C GLU A 196 10.73 -10.07 -1.23
N ILE A 197 10.72 -9.34 -2.37
CA ILE A 197 11.56 -9.64 -3.53
C ILE A 197 13.04 -9.47 -3.19
N ILE A 198 13.41 -8.35 -2.57
CA ILE A 198 14.80 -8.02 -2.24
C ILE A 198 15.28 -8.86 -1.06
N GLY A 199 14.43 -9.09 -0.07
CA GLY A 199 14.73 -9.83 1.15
C GLY A 199 14.62 -11.34 1.03
N LEU A 200 14.13 -11.86 -0.09
CA LEU A 200 13.91 -13.29 -0.34
C LEU A 200 13.12 -13.97 0.80
N VAL A 201 12.05 -13.33 1.22
CA VAL A 201 11.24 -13.82 2.35
C VAL A 201 10.52 -15.11 1.95
N THR A 202 10.89 -16.21 2.56
CA THR A 202 10.44 -17.55 2.19
C THR A 202 8.90 -17.68 2.23
N GLY A 203 8.32 -18.26 1.17
CA GLY A 203 6.89 -18.57 1.11
C GLY A 203 6.00 -17.39 0.75
N THR A 204 6.55 -16.26 0.29
CA THR A 204 5.81 -15.04 -0.04
C THR A 204 5.68 -14.82 -1.54
N ILE A 205 4.78 -13.90 -1.94
CA ILE A 205 4.58 -13.50 -3.34
C ILE A 205 5.89 -12.97 -3.93
N GLY A 206 6.59 -12.08 -3.20
CA GLY A 206 7.83 -11.49 -3.68
C GLY A 206 8.91 -12.53 -3.99
N THR A 207 9.03 -13.56 -3.16
CA THR A 207 9.99 -14.65 -3.40
C THR A 207 9.61 -15.50 -4.62
N GLN A 208 8.30 -15.74 -4.85
CA GLN A 208 7.86 -16.42 -6.07
C GLN A 208 8.17 -15.60 -7.33
N MET A 209 7.94 -14.28 -7.27
CA MET A 209 8.32 -13.38 -8.38
C MET A 209 9.84 -13.39 -8.64
N TYR A 210 10.64 -13.43 -7.58
CA TYR A 210 12.10 -13.54 -7.71
C TYR A 210 12.51 -14.84 -8.40
N TYR A 211 11.97 -15.98 -7.98
CA TYR A 211 12.27 -17.27 -8.62
C TYR A 211 11.77 -17.34 -10.04
N ALA A 212 10.56 -16.85 -10.33
CA ALA A 212 10.04 -16.76 -11.68
C ALA A 212 10.97 -15.96 -12.61
N LYS A 213 11.55 -14.85 -12.10
CA LYS A 213 12.59 -14.10 -12.81
C LYS A 213 13.86 -14.93 -13.02
N MET A 214 14.36 -15.58 -11.98
CA MET A 214 15.61 -16.33 -12.02
C MET A 214 15.55 -17.52 -13.00
N TYR A 215 14.40 -18.18 -13.09
CA TYR A 215 14.18 -19.32 -13.98
C TYR A 215 13.55 -18.93 -15.33
N LEU A 216 13.44 -17.62 -15.62
CA LEU A 216 12.85 -17.09 -16.85
C LEU A 216 11.40 -17.57 -17.10
N LEU A 217 10.65 -17.80 -16.05
CA LEU A 217 9.24 -18.17 -16.07
C LEU A 217 8.34 -16.91 -16.18
N SER A 218 8.43 -16.23 -17.33
CA SER A 218 7.76 -14.94 -17.51
C SER A 218 6.26 -15.01 -17.30
N ALA A 219 5.60 -16.09 -17.70
CA ALA A 219 4.16 -16.28 -17.50
C ALA A 219 3.79 -16.29 -16.01
N GLU A 220 4.58 -16.93 -15.15
CA GLU A 220 4.38 -16.92 -13.70
C GLU A 220 4.67 -15.55 -13.09
N LEU A 221 5.75 -14.88 -13.53
CA LEU A 221 6.10 -13.53 -13.07
C LEU A 221 4.96 -12.54 -13.34
N PHE A 222 4.42 -12.53 -14.55
CA PHE A 222 3.28 -11.68 -14.91
C PHE A 222 2.00 -12.09 -14.18
N SER A 223 1.77 -13.39 -13.95
CA SER A 223 0.63 -13.88 -13.18
C SER A 223 0.67 -13.35 -11.74
N TRP A 224 1.79 -13.45 -11.05
CA TRP A 224 1.97 -12.87 -9.72
C TRP A 224 1.84 -11.34 -9.75
N SER A 225 2.33 -10.67 -10.80
CA SER A 225 2.18 -9.22 -10.95
C SER A 225 0.69 -8.82 -11.05
N ILE A 226 -0.13 -9.58 -11.77
CA ILE A 226 -1.58 -9.37 -11.83
C ILE A 226 -2.21 -9.55 -10.44
N VAL A 227 -1.83 -10.59 -9.70
CA VAL A 227 -2.31 -10.81 -8.33
C VAL A 227 -1.99 -9.61 -7.44
N VAL A 228 -0.76 -9.10 -7.50
CA VAL A 228 -0.32 -7.92 -6.74
C VAL A 228 -1.17 -6.69 -7.11
N ILE A 229 -1.42 -6.47 -8.40
CA ILE A 229 -2.25 -5.35 -8.85
C ILE A 229 -3.69 -5.49 -8.32
N VAL A 230 -4.31 -6.66 -8.45
CA VAL A 230 -5.68 -6.89 -8.00
C VAL A 230 -5.82 -6.69 -6.50
N VAL A 231 -4.91 -7.25 -5.70
CA VAL A 231 -4.92 -7.10 -4.24
C VAL A 231 -4.68 -5.64 -3.85
N SER A 232 -3.71 -4.96 -4.47
CA SER A 232 -3.44 -3.54 -4.20
C SER A 232 -4.64 -2.66 -4.50
N LEU A 233 -5.31 -2.88 -5.64
CA LEU A 233 -6.52 -2.13 -6.02
C LEU A 233 -7.69 -2.43 -5.07
N SER A 234 -7.86 -3.68 -4.65
CA SER A 234 -8.87 -4.06 -3.67
C SER A 234 -8.69 -3.31 -2.36
N LEU A 235 -7.45 -3.22 -1.85
CA LEU A 235 -7.13 -2.50 -0.61
C LEU A 235 -7.38 -0.98 -0.71
N ILE A 236 -7.19 -0.37 -1.89
CA ILE A 236 -7.44 1.06 -2.10
C ILE A 236 -8.94 1.38 -2.14
N HIS A 237 -9.78 0.41 -2.55
CA HIS A 237 -11.23 0.61 -2.68
C HIS A 237 -12.02 0.31 -1.40
N ILE A 238 -11.37 -0.21 -0.37
CA ILE A 238 -11.93 -0.37 0.98
C ILE A 238 -11.85 0.96 1.73
#